data_7e2b9119f7538b2a77972f636a4deb3a
#
_entry.id   7e2b9119f7538b2a77972f636a4deb3a
#
_cell.length_a   1.000
_cell.length_b   1.000
_cell.length_c   1.000
_cell.angle_alpha   90.00
_cell.angle_beta   90.00
_cell.angle_gamma   90.00
#
_symmetry.space_group_name_H-M   'P 1'
#
loop_
_entity.id
_entity.type
_entity.pdbx_description
1 polymer ?
#
loop_
_entity_poly.entity_id
_entity_poly.type
_entity_poly.pdbx_seq_one_letter_code
_entity_poly.pdbx_strand_id
1 'polypeptide(L)'
;MLLLLTSLEQRSNTANKLDPSKWVELYADYLYKYAYYRVSNDELAQDLVQDVFLSALKAKDSYKGEAAEKTWLVSILKNKIIDHYKKASTKNESPLQLNTYDAPSYDYFFQTQKSGQWQKESMPKDWGNSDSNFDTKEFYKTLENCLSELPEKWKGVFTLSLLEDADSKQVCKEFNLSSSNFWVIIHRAKLQVRACLEKNWLKL
;
A
#
# COMPACT_ATOMS: atom_id res chain seq x y z
N MET A 1 4.42 -4.55 52.84
CA MET A 1 3.75 -3.69 51.85
C MET A 1 4.73 -2.86 51.01
N LEU A 2 6.01 -2.76 51.34
CA LEU A 2 7.04 -2.05 50.54
C LEU A 2 7.68 -2.91 49.44
N LEU A 3 7.69 -4.23 49.58
CA LEU A 3 8.34 -5.15 48.59
C LEU A 3 7.51 -5.45 47.31
N LEU A 4 6.23 -5.09 47.29
CA LEU A 4 5.37 -5.26 46.10
C LEU A 4 5.39 -4.04 45.19
N LEU A 5 5.83 -2.87 45.64
CA LEU A 5 5.96 -1.67 44.79
C LEU A 5 7.23 -1.69 43.97
N THR A 6 8.31 -2.32 44.43
CA THR A 6 9.57 -2.41 43.69
C THR A 6 9.50 -3.39 42.48
N SER A 7 8.58 -4.37 42.52
CA SER A 7 8.39 -5.33 41.40
C SER A 7 7.53 -4.77 40.24
N LEU A 8 6.74 -3.73 40.48
CA LEU A 8 5.94 -3.05 39.45
C LEU A 8 6.74 -1.97 38.73
N GLU A 9 7.67 -1.31 39.42
CA GLU A 9 8.58 -0.34 38.78
C GLU A 9 9.66 -1.01 37.93
N GLN A 10 10.04 -2.25 38.21
CA GLN A 10 10.98 -3.01 37.37
C GLN A 10 10.35 -3.56 36.06
N ARG A 11 9.02 -3.65 35.98
CA ARG A 11 8.32 -4.06 34.72
C ARG A 11 8.12 -2.94 33.70
N SER A 12 8.26 -1.68 34.10
CA SER A 12 8.10 -0.52 33.23
C SER A 12 9.40 -0.04 32.57
N ASN A 13 10.55 -0.64 32.86
CA ASN A 13 11.85 -0.14 32.42
C ASN A 13 12.66 -1.10 31.55
N THR A 14 12.02 -2.10 30.90
CA THR A 14 12.53 -2.68 29.68
C THR A 14 12.03 -1.84 28.50
N ALA A 15 12.41 -0.56 28.45
CA ALA A 15 12.35 0.22 27.23
C ALA A 15 12.90 -0.68 26.13
N ASN A 16 12.13 -0.91 25.06
CA ASN A 16 12.52 -1.70 23.91
C ASN A 16 13.85 -1.15 23.39
N LYS A 17 14.97 -1.72 23.87
CA LYS A 17 16.31 -1.27 23.50
C LYS A 17 16.57 -1.69 22.07
N LEU A 18 16.88 -0.73 21.21
CA LEU A 18 17.27 -1.03 19.84
C LEU A 18 18.56 -1.87 19.79
N ASP A 19 18.58 -2.89 18.97
CA ASP A 19 19.79 -3.65 18.64
C ASP A 19 20.07 -3.60 17.12
N PRO A 20 20.66 -2.50 16.62
CA PRO A 20 20.93 -2.31 15.21
C PRO A 20 21.77 -3.41 14.58
N SER A 21 22.59 -4.11 15.37
CA SER A 21 23.46 -5.19 14.87
C SER A 21 22.68 -6.40 14.34
N LYS A 22 21.45 -6.58 14.82
CA LYS A 22 20.57 -7.70 14.47
C LYS A 22 19.48 -7.34 13.48
N TRP A 23 19.31 -6.07 13.10
CA TRP A 23 18.18 -5.64 12.27
C TRP A 23 18.10 -6.35 10.93
N VAL A 24 19.24 -6.52 10.26
CA VAL A 24 19.27 -7.19 8.96
C VAL A 24 18.84 -8.64 9.11
N GLU A 25 19.40 -9.37 10.07
CA GLU A 25 19.08 -10.77 10.30
C GLU A 25 17.61 -10.99 10.69
N LEU A 26 17.08 -10.13 11.57
CA LEU A 26 15.74 -10.32 12.13
C LEU A 26 14.62 -9.76 11.26
N TYR A 27 14.88 -8.69 10.51
CA TYR A 27 13.81 -7.90 9.90
C TYR A 27 13.92 -7.73 8.37
N ALA A 28 15.09 -8.02 7.74
CA ALA A 28 15.27 -7.75 6.31
C ALA A 28 14.23 -8.48 5.45
N ASP A 29 14.03 -9.78 5.65
CA ASP A 29 13.08 -10.58 4.89
C ASP A 29 11.64 -10.09 5.04
N TYR A 30 11.28 -9.71 6.28
CA TYR A 30 9.95 -9.20 6.54
C TYR A 30 9.70 -7.85 5.88
N LEU A 31 10.65 -6.91 6.03
CA LEU A 31 10.56 -5.57 5.43
C LEU A 31 10.60 -5.65 3.90
N TYR A 32 11.42 -6.54 3.35
CA TYR A 32 11.47 -6.78 1.90
C TYR A 32 10.12 -7.27 1.37
N LYS A 33 9.53 -8.32 1.96
CA LYS A 33 8.21 -8.82 1.56
C LYS A 33 7.15 -7.72 1.69
N TYR A 34 7.19 -6.97 2.80
CA TYR A 34 6.28 -5.86 3.02
C TYR A 34 6.38 -4.78 1.93
N ALA A 35 7.60 -4.39 1.53
CA ALA A 35 7.86 -3.44 0.46
C ALA A 35 7.45 -4.01 -0.90
N TYR A 36 7.88 -5.24 -1.21
CA TYR A 36 7.66 -5.89 -2.50
C TYR A 36 6.18 -5.95 -2.87
N TYR A 37 5.31 -6.42 -1.96
CA TYR A 37 3.87 -6.45 -2.20
C TYR A 37 3.22 -5.08 -2.45
N ARG A 38 3.92 -4.00 -2.17
CA ARG A 38 3.39 -2.63 -2.32
C ARG A 38 3.93 -1.90 -3.54
N VAL A 39 5.19 -2.16 -3.88
CA VAL A 39 5.82 -1.48 -5.03
C VAL A 39 5.86 -2.35 -6.28
N SER A 40 5.71 -3.68 -6.16
CA SER A 40 5.74 -4.65 -7.26
C SER A 40 7.02 -4.54 -8.11
N ASN A 41 8.15 -4.24 -7.45
CA ASN A 41 9.45 -4.12 -8.10
C ASN A 41 10.53 -4.59 -7.11
N ASP A 42 11.30 -5.60 -7.52
CA ASP A 42 12.29 -6.26 -6.68
C ASP A 42 13.44 -5.32 -6.27
N GLU A 43 14.05 -4.65 -7.24
CA GLU A 43 15.16 -3.73 -7.01
C GLU A 43 14.73 -2.59 -6.10
N LEU A 44 13.56 -1.99 -6.38
CA LEU A 44 13.03 -0.91 -5.55
C LEU A 44 12.71 -1.38 -4.13
N ALA A 45 12.17 -2.59 -3.96
CA ALA A 45 11.88 -3.13 -2.62
C ALA A 45 13.17 -3.31 -1.81
N GLN A 46 14.24 -3.80 -2.43
CA GLN A 46 15.56 -3.93 -1.81
C GLN A 46 16.13 -2.56 -1.43
N ASP A 47 16.09 -1.58 -2.33
CA ASP A 47 16.56 -0.22 -2.08
C ASP A 47 15.81 0.44 -0.91
N LEU A 48 14.47 0.28 -0.88
CA LEU A 48 13.66 0.81 0.21
C LEU A 48 14.03 0.21 1.57
N VAL A 49 14.33 -1.09 1.62
CA VAL A 49 14.77 -1.76 2.86
C VAL A 49 16.13 -1.26 3.32
N GLN A 50 17.10 -1.11 2.40
CA GLN A 50 18.40 -0.51 2.72
C GLN A 50 18.24 0.91 3.26
N ASP A 51 17.42 1.70 2.60
CA ASP A 51 17.08 3.06 3.01
C ASP A 51 16.40 3.14 4.39
N VAL A 52 15.59 2.12 4.76
CA VAL A 52 14.99 2.02 6.09
C VAL A 52 16.08 1.84 7.14
N PHE A 53 16.99 0.89 6.96
CA PHE A 53 18.05 0.64 7.93
C PHE A 53 18.97 1.86 8.09
N LEU A 54 19.34 2.52 6.99
CA LEU A 54 20.14 3.75 7.05
C LEU A 54 19.41 4.89 7.78
N SER A 55 18.10 5.04 7.53
CA SER A 55 17.30 6.06 8.21
C SER A 55 17.10 5.75 9.68
N ALA A 56 16.87 4.48 10.02
CA ALA A 56 16.73 4.00 11.37
C ALA A 56 18.04 4.20 12.18
N LEU A 57 19.20 3.90 11.59
CA LEU A 57 20.50 4.16 12.23
C LEU A 57 20.71 5.64 12.55
N LYS A 58 20.31 6.54 11.65
CA LYS A 58 20.39 7.99 11.88
C LYS A 58 19.42 8.47 12.95
N ALA A 59 18.25 7.83 13.07
CA ALA A 59 17.19 8.21 13.98
C ALA A 59 17.18 7.43 15.31
N LYS A 60 18.13 6.51 15.54
CA LYS A 60 18.16 5.62 16.71
C LYS A 60 18.11 6.37 18.05
N ASP A 61 18.79 7.51 18.12
CA ASP A 61 18.88 8.30 19.37
C ASP A 61 17.57 9.05 19.68
N SER A 62 16.69 9.19 18.70
CA SER A 62 15.36 9.78 18.85
C SER A 62 14.25 8.76 19.16
N TYR A 63 14.57 7.47 19.14
CA TYR A 63 13.62 6.40 19.43
C TYR A 63 13.24 6.40 20.92
N LYS A 64 11.95 6.55 21.19
CA LYS A 64 11.42 6.68 22.56
C LYS A 64 11.06 5.35 23.23
N GLY A 65 11.15 4.23 22.52
CA GLY A 65 10.76 2.92 23.06
C GLY A 65 9.23 2.70 23.15
N GLU A 66 8.41 3.60 22.60
CA GLU A 66 6.95 3.54 22.66
C GLU A 66 6.34 2.40 21.83
N ALA A 67 7.03 1.96 20.79
CA ALA A 67 6.62 0.86 19.91
C ALA A 67 7.70 -0.23 19.88
N ALA A 68 7.33 -1.46 19.49
CA ALA A 68 8.32 -2.49 19.23
C ALA A 68 9.24 -2.08 18.07
N GLU A 69 10.51 -2.49 18.12
CA GLU A 69 11.54 -2.19 17.12
C GLU A 69 11.06 -2.50 15.68
N LYS A 70 10.45 -3.67 15.48
CA LYS A 70 9.83 -4.06 14.21
C LYS A 70 8.79 -3.05 13.74
N THR A 71 7.88 -2.63 14.63
CA THR A 71 6.80 -1.67 14.31
C THR A 71 7.38 -0.33 13.92
N TRP A 72 8.44 0.11 14.61
CA TRP A 72 9.12 1.34 14.29
C TRP A 72 9.79 1.30 12.91
N LEU A 73 10.52 0.21 12.58
CA LEU A 73 11.12 0.02 11.26
C LEU A 73 10.06 -0.01 10.14
N VAL A 74 8.92 -0.67 10.39
CA VAL A 74 7.79 -0.67 9.44
C VAL A 74 7.22 0.73 9.24
N SER A 75 7.14 1.57 10.28
CA SER A 75 6.66 2.94 10.14
C SER A 75 7.59 3.79 9.26
N ILE A 76 8.90 3.59 9.37
CA ILE A 76 9.89 4.23 8.49
C ILE A 76 9.70 3.74 7.04
N LEU A 77 9.51 2.43 6.84
CA LEU A 77 9.28 1.86 5.52
C LEU A 77 8.01 2.41 4.86
N LYS A 78 6.91 2.50 5.60
CA LYS A 78 5.65 3.11 5.12
C LYS A 78 5.88 4.52 4.57
N ASN A 79 6.57 5.36 5.33
CA ASN A 79 6.87 6.72 4.89
C ASN A 79 7.70 6.74 3.60
N LYS A 80 8.69 5.84 3.48
CA LYS A 80 9.51 5.75 2.26
C LYS A 80 8.72 5.27 1.03
N ILE A 81 7.79 4.34 1.20
CA ILE A 81 6.89 3.91 0.14
C ILE A 81 5.99 5.08 -0.31
N ILE A 82 5.44 5.84 0.64
CA ILE A 82 4.64 7.05 0.35
C ILE A 82 5.48 8.07 -0.43
N ASP A 83 6.70 8.34 0.01
CA ASP A 83 7.61 9.28 -0.65
C ASP A 83 7.98 8.83 -2.06
N HIS A 84 8.16 7.51 -2.28
CA HIS A 84 8.37 6.96 -3.62
C HIS A 84 7.21 7.30 -4.54
N TYR A 85 5.97 6.99 -4.15
CA TYR A 85 4.77 7.28 -4.95
C TYR A 85 4.57 8.79 -5.21
N LYS A 86 4.86 9.63 -4.23
CA LYS A 86 4.83 11.09 -4.41
C LYS A 86 5.82 11.55 -5.47
N LYS A 87 7.07 11.09 -5.40
CA LYS A 87 8.11 11.44 -6.38
C LYS A 87 7.78 10.93 -7.78
N ALA A 88 7.25 9.72 -7.89
CA ALA A 88 6.83 9.15 -9.16
C ALA A 88 5.66 9.95 -9.77
N SER A 89 4.70 10.38 -8.94
CA SER A 89 3.60 11.21 -9.41
C SER A 89 4.04 12.58 -9.91
N THR A 90 5.01 13.24 -9.24
CA THR A 90 5.50 14.56 -9.65
C THR A 90 6.35 14.53 -10.91
N LYS A 91 7.04 13.43 -11.21
CA LYS A 91 7.81 13.32 -12.47
C LYS A 91 6.92 13.22 -13.70
N ASN A 92 5.70 12.70 -13.55
CA ASN A 92 4.74 12.48 -14.64
C ASN A 92 3.61 13.51 -14.66
N GLU A 93 3.60 14.48 -13.74
CA GLU A 93 2.58 15.51 -13.70
C GLU A 93 2.92 16.67 -14.66
N SER A 94 2.36 16.61 -15.85
CA SER A 94 1.67 17.75 -16.43
C SER A 94 0.56 18.22 -15.48
N PRO A 95 0.28 19.55 -15.34
CA PRO A 95 -0.64 20.06 -14.31
C PRO A 95 -1.99 19.37 -14.46
N LEU A 96 -2.44 18.77 -13.37
CA LEU A 96 -3.74 18.15 -13.05
C LEU A 96 -4.85 18.29 -14.11
N GLN A 97 -4.57 17.90 -15.32
CA GLN A 97 -5.59 17.28 -16.12
C GLN A 97 -5.60 15.84 -15.63
N LEU A 98 -6.72 15.42 -15.05
CA LEU A 98 -7.15 14.02 -15.04
C LEU A 98 -7.11 13.61 -16.52
N ASN A 99 -5.89 13.37 -17.04
CA ASN A 99 -5.70 12.88 -18.37
C ASN A 99 -6.23 11.45 -18.34
N THR A 100 -7.51 11.38 -18.64
CA THR A 100 -8.33 10.21 -18.89
C THR A 100 -7.78 9.34 -20.02
N TYR A 101 -6.57 9.62 -20.52
CA TYR A 101 -6.05 8.97 -21.73
C TYR A 101 -5.36 7.63 -21.46
N ASP A 102 -4.88 7.37 -20.22
CA ASP A 102 -4.19 6.11 -19.92
C ASP A 102 -5.00 5.13 -19.07
N ALA A 103 -6.16 5.56 -18.57
CA ALA A 103 -7.07 4.69 -17.86
C ALA A 103 -8.33 4.47 -18.69
N PRO A 104 -8.93 3.27 -18.74
CA PRO A 104 -10.20 3.06 -19.42
C PRO A 104 -11.17 4.16 -18.98
N SER A 105 -11.74 4.86 -19.96
CA SER A 105 -12.69 5.93 -19.69
C SER A 105 -13.82 5.39 -18.82
N TYR A 106 -14.39 6.23 -17.96
CA TYR A 106 -15.59 5.88 -17.20
C TYR A 106 -16.69 5.31 -18.12
N ASP A 107 -16.73 5.78 -19.37
CA ASP A 107 -17.62 5.32 -20.43
C ASP A 107 -17.36 3.87 -20.86
N TYR A 108 -16.20 3.31 -20.55
CA TYR A 108 -15.93 1.87 -20.75
C TYR A 108 -16.74 0.99 -19.81
N PHE A 109 -16.98 1.47 -18.58
CA PHE A 109 -17.71 0.71 -17.57
C PHE A 109 -19.21 1.01 -17.54
N PHE A 110 -19.59 2.24 -17.87
CA PHE A 110 -20.97 2.71 -17.71
C PHE A 110 -21.51 3.32 -19.00
N GLN A 111 -22.82 3.16 -19.20
CA GLN A 111 -23.53 3.75 -20.35
C GLN A 111 -23.57 5.28 -20.22
N THR A 112 -23.08 5.99 -21.24
CA THR A 112 -22.99 7.45 -21.24
C THR A 112 -24.36 8.11 -21.15
N GLN A 113 -25.41 7.47 -21.71
CA GLN A 113 -26.77 8.01 -21.74
C GLN A 113 -27.63 7.66 -20.50
N LYS A 114 -27.16 6.70 -19.67
CA LYS A 114 -27.90 6.23 -18.49
C LYS A 114 -26.96 6.21 -17.30
N SER A 115 -26.99 7.27 -16.51
CA SER A 115 -26.12 7.44 -15.35
C SER A 115 -26.17 6.21 -14.44
N GLY A 116 -25.00 5.59 -14.23
CA GLY A 116 -24.83 4.47 -13.31
C GLY A 116 -25.22 3.09 -13.84
N GLN A 117 -25.68 2.95 -15.07
CA GLN A 117 -25.89 1.63 -15.67
C GLN A 117 -24.59 1.09 -16.27
N TRP A 118 -24.28 -0.16 -15.96
CA TRP A 118 -23.13 -0.85 -16.52
C TRP A 118 -23.25 -1.07 -18.03
N GLN A 119 -22.12 -0.93 -18.74
CA GLN A 119 -21.99 -1.54 -20.07
C GLN A 119 -22.12 -3.06 -19.92
N LYS A 120 -22.80 -3.70 -20.86
CA LYS A 120 -23.07 -5.15 -20.79
C LYS A 120 -21.80 -5.98 -20.69
N GLU A 121 -20.75 -5.55 -21.40
CA GLU A 121 -19.45 -6.20 -21.47
C GLU A 121 -18.60 -5.97 -20.20
N SER A 122 -18.88 -4.90 -19.46
CA SER A 122 -18.14 -4.50 -18.25
C SER A 122 -18.91 -4.75 -16.96
N MET A 123 -20.10 -5.38 -17.04
CA MET A 123 -20.90 -5.73 -15.85
C MET A 123 -20.09 -6.67 -14.96
N PRO A 124 -20.13 -6.46 -13.62
CA PRO A 124 -19.50 -7.40 -12.69
C PRO A 124 -20.00 -8.83 -12.91
N LYS A 125 -19.08 -9.76 -13.04
CA LYS A 125 -19.40 -11.19 -13.13
C LYS A 125 -19.45 -11.80 -11.73
N ASP A 126 -20.17 -12.89 -11.58
CA ASP A 126 -20.18 -13.66 -10.35
C ASP A 126 -18.86 -14.43 -10.26
N TRP A 127 -18.13 -14.25 -9.17
CA TRP A 127 -16.86 -14.94 -8.93
C TRP A 127 -17.05 -16.34 -8.36
N GLY A 128 -18.30 -16.75 -8.10
CA GLY A 128 -18.65 -18.03 -7.53
C GLY A 128 -18.07 -18.26 -6.14
N ASN A 129 -18.32 -19.46 -5.60
CA ASN A 129 -17.66 -19.90 -4.37
C ASN A 129 -16.28 -20.49 -4.72
N SER A 130 -15.23 -19.71 -4.48
CA SER A 130 -13.84 -20.09 -4.80
C SER A 130 -13.23 -21.12 -3.83
N ASP A 131 -14.04 -21.90 -3.13
CA ASP A 131 -13.60 -22.72 -2.00
C ASP A 131 -12.77 -23.96 -2.35
N SER A 132 -12.68 -24.37 -3.62
CA SER A 132 -12.07 -25.66 -3.91
C SER A 132 -10.63 -25.67 -4.43
N ASN A 133 -10.10 -24.55 -4.99
CA ASN A 133 -8.73 -24.49 -5.51
C ASN A 133 -8.17 -23.07 -5.59
N PHE A 134 -8.35 -22.25 -4.54
CA PHE A 134 -7.80 -20.90 -4.53
C PHE A 134 -6.28 -20.96 -4.37
N ASP A 135 -5.53 -20.86 -5.46
CA ASP A 135 -4.08 -20.66 -5.39
C ASP A 135 -3.78 -19.23 -5.01
N THR A 136 -3.59 -19.03 -3.72
CA THR A 136 -3.27 -17.72 -3.12
C THR A 136 -2.06 -17.08 -3.79
N LYS A 137 -1.05 -17.87 -4.16
CA LYS A 137 0.19 -17.34 -4.76
C LYS A 137 -0.05 -16.82 -6.17
N GLU A 138 -0.80 -17.58 -6.98
CA GLU A 138 -1.16 -17.17 -8.33
C GLU A 138 -2.08 -15.94 -8.31
N PHE A 139 -3.05 -15.90 -7.39
CA PHE A 139 -3.91 -14.74 -7.19
C PHE A 139 -3.11 -13.46 -6.89
N TYR A 140 -2.20 -13.51 -5.89
CA TYR A 140 -1.40 -12.35 -5.55
C TYR A 140 -0.51 -11.90 -6.70
N LYS A 141 0.05 -12.81 -7.48
CA LYS A 141 0.83 -12.48 -8.67
C LYS A 141 -0.03 -11.77 -9.73
N THR A 142 -1.26 -12.25 -9.95
CA THR A 142 -2.19 -11.62 -10.89
C THR A 142 -2.65 -10.26 -10.39
N LEU A 143 -2.97 -10.13 -9.09
CA LEU A 143 -3.31 -8.86 -8.46
C LEU A 143 -2.17 -7.84 -8.60
N GLU A 144 -0.94 -8.26 -8.37
CA GLU A 144 0.25 -7.43 -8.53
C GLU A 144 0.39 -6.90 -9.96
N ASN A 145 0.22 -7.77 -10.97
CA ASN A 145 0.21 -7.36 -12.36
C ASN A 145 -0.91 -6.35 -12.65
N CYS A 146 -2.12 -6.58 -12.13
CA CYS A 146 -3.24 -5.66 -12.31
C CYS A 146 -2.99 -4.30 -11.62
N LEU A 147 -2.32 -4.29 -10.47
CA LEU A 147 -1.94 -3.06 -9.79
C LEU A 147 -0.83 -2.31 -10.53
N SER A 148 0.07 -3.01 -11.23
CA SER A 148 1.13 -2.37 -12.02
C SER A 148 0.61 -1.66 -13.28
N GLU A 149 -0.58 -2.01 -13.75
CA GLU A 149 -1.26 -1.33 -14.87
C GLU A 149 -1.91 0.00 -14.44
N LEU A 150 -2.07 0.26 -13.14
CA LEU A 150 -2.61 1.53 -12.65
C LEU A 150 -1.58 2.67 -12.79
N PRO A 151 -2.03 3.91 -13.08
CA PRO A 151 -1.17 5.08 -12.94
C PRO A 151 -0.54 5.13 -11.53
N GLU A 152 0.73 5.49 -11.43
CA GLU A 152 1.52 5.44 -10.18
C GLU A 152 0.80 6.13 -8.99
N LYS A 153 0.19 7.29 -9.23
CA LYS A 153 -0.59 8.00 -8.21
C LYS A 153 -1.79 7.19 -7.73
N TRP A 154 -2.50 6.53 -8.64
CA TRP A 154 -3.67 5.71 -8.31
C TRP A 154 -3.25 4.45 -7.56
N LYS A 155 -2.16 3.81 -8.01
CA LYS A 155 -1.55 2.68 -7.32
C LYS A 155 -1.18 3.04 -5.88
N GLY A 156 -0.50 4.19 -5.68
CA GLY A 156 -0.16 4.67 -4.34
C GLY A 156 -1.38 4.93 -3.46
N VAL A 157 -2.38 5.65 -3.97
CA VAL A 157 -3.64 5.93 -3.25
C VAL A 157 -4.39 4.65 -2.92
N PHE A 158 -4.48 3.72 -3.88
CA PHE A 158 -5.13 2.41 -3.70
C PHE A 158 -4.42 1.58 -2.63
N THR A 159 -3.08 1.46 -2.74
CA THR A 159 -2.26 0.69 -1.80
C THR A 159 -2.41 1.21 -0.38
N LEU A 160 -2.28 2.52 -0.18
CA LEU A 160 -2.40 3.11 1.16
C LEU A 160 -3.80 2.94 1.74
N SER A 161 -4.85 3.13 0.93
CA SER A 161 -6.23 3.08 1.44
C SER A 161 -6.72 1.66 1.70
N LEU A 162 -6.35 0.68 0.87
CA LEU A 162 -6.93 -0.66 0.91
C LEU A 162 -5.99 -1.73 1.45
N LEU A 163 -4.67 -1.57 1.28
CA LEU A 163 -3.70 -2.53 1.80
C LEU A 163 -3.11 -2.10 3.15
N GLU A 164 -3.08 -0.79 3.42
CA GLU A 164 -2.56 -0.23 4.68
C GLU A 164 -3.65 0.25 5.63
N ASP A 165 -4.91 0.22 5.19
CA ASP A 165 -6.07 0.71 5.95
C ASP A 165 -5.86 2.15 6.49
N ALA A 166 -5.17 2.98 5.69
CA ALA A 166 -4.89 4.35 6.07
C ALA A 166 -6.14 5.21 5.99
N ASP A 167 -6.31 6.12 6.96
CA ASP A 167 -7.43 7.06 6.95
C ASP A 167 -7.41 7.93 5.68
N SER A 168 -8.58 8.09 5.08
CA SER A 168 -8.79 8.84 3.84
C SER A 168 -8.28 10.29 3.93
N LYS A 169 -8.40 10.94 5.09
CA LYS A 169 -7.87 12.28 5.32
C LYS A 169 -6.35 12.31 5.27
N GLN A 170 -5.70 11.28 5.83
CA GLN A 170 -4.26 11.13 5.77
C GLN A 170 -3.80 10.95 4.33
N VAL A 171 -4.44 10.05 3.56
CA VAL A 171 -4.09 9.81 2.15
C VAL A 171 -4.31 11.07 1.32
N CYS A 172 -5.42 11.81 1.52
CA CYS A 172 -5.67 13.09 0.86
C CYS A 172 -4.54 14.09 1.13
N LYS A 173 -4.09 14.21 2.38
CA LYS A 173 -2.99 15.09 2.77
C LYS A 173 -1.68 14.67 2.11
N GLU A 174 -1.37 13.37 2.12
CA GLU A 174 -0.12 12.82 1.58
C GLU A 174 0.01 13.02 0.07
N PHE A 175 -1.09 12.84 -0.68
CA PHE A 175 -1.10 12.96 -2.15
C PHE A 175 -1.62 14.30 -2.65
N ASN A 176 -1.83 15.28 -1.77
CA ASN A 176 -2.40 16.60 -2.10
C ASN A 176 -3.69 16.47 -2.93
N LEU A 177 -4.66 15.71 -2.42
CA LEU A 177 -5.94 15.44 -3.06
C LEU A 177 -7.09 16.10 -2.30
N SER A 178 -8.10 16.55 -3.03
CA SER A 178 -9.41 16.82 -2.45
C SER A 178 -10.11 15.50 -2.10
N SER A 179 -11.03 15.51 -1.14
CA SER A 179 -11.82 14.33 -0.78
C SER A 179 -12.59 13.77 -1.99
N SER A 180 -13.15 14.63 -2.84
CA SER A 180 -13.84 14.20 -4.06
C SER A 180 -12.90 13.47 -5.04
N ASN A 181 -11.72 14.01 -5.30
CA ASN A 181 -10.73 13.37 -6.17
C ASN A 181 -10.24 12.04 -5.62
N PHE A 182 -10.05 11.94 -4.30
CA PHE A 182 -9.70 10.69 -3.64
C PHE A 182 -10.73 9.59 -3.95
N TRP A 183 -12.01 9.87 -3.75
CA TRP A 183 -13.07 8.89 -4.00
C TRP A 183 -13.19 8.51 -5.49
N VAL A 184 -12.97 9.47 -6.39
CA VAL A 184 -12.92 9.20 -7.84
C VAL A 184 -11.78 8.26 -8.17
N ILE A 185 -10.58 8.50 -7.64
CA ILE A 185 -9.41 7.63 -7.86
C ILE A 185 -9.68 6.22 -7.33
N ILE A 186 -10.13 6.10 -6.08
CA ILE A 186 -10.43 4.79 -5.47
C ILE A 186 -11.47 4.02 -6.27
N HIS A 187 -12.55 4.69 -6.68
CA HIS A 187 -13.60 4.06 -7.47
C HIS A 187 -13.07 3.55 -8.81
N ARG A 188 -12.36 4.39 -9.56
CA ARG A 188 -11.79 4.03 -10.86
C ARG A 188 -10.74 2.93 -10.74
N ALA A 189 -9.84 3.01 -9.75
CA ALA A 189 -8.85 1.97 -9.51
C ALA A 189 -9.50 0.62 -9.20
N LYS A 190 -10.55 0.59 -8.36
CA LYS A 190 -11.31 -0.64 -8.09
C LYS A 190 -11.93 -1.24 -9.36
N LEU A 191 -12.49 -0.41 -10.23
CA LEU A 191 -13.07 -0.87 -11.49
C LEU A 191 -12.02 -1.51 -12.41
N GLN A 192 -10.86 -0.89 -12.55
CA GLN A 192 -9.78 -1.40 -13.40
C GLN A 192 -9.18 -2.69 -12.85
N VAL A 193 -8.86 -2.72 -11.55
CA VAL A 193 -8.33 -3.92 -10.90
C VAL A 193 -9.32 -5.08 -11.01
N ARG A 194 -10.62 -4.83 -10.82
CA ARG A 194 -11.65 -5.85 -11.00
C ARG A 194 -11.66 -6.37 -12.44
N ALA A 195 -11.74 -5.51 -13.44
CA ALA A 195 -11.77 -5.93 -14.86
C ALA A 195 -10.52 -6.72 -15.24
N CYS A 196 -9.35 -6.30 -14.74
CA CYS A 196 -8.11 -7.02 -14.95
C CYS A 196 -8.13 -8.42 -14.28
N LEU A 197 -8.62 -8.53 -13.04
CA LEU A 197 -8.75 -9.82 -12.34
C LEU A 197 -9.77 -10.74 -13.02
N GLU A 198 -10.91 -10.22 -13.45
CA GLU A 198 -11.91 -11.01 -14.20
C GLU A 198 -11.33 -11.61 -15.45
N LYS A 199 -10.50 -10.84 -16.18
CA LYS A 199 -9.85 -11.29 -17.41
C LYS A 199 -8.70 -12.27 -17.16
N ASN A 200 -7.83 -11.98 -16.20
CA ASN A 200 -6.55 -12.69 -16.06
C ASN A 200 -6.56 -13.79 -15.01
N TRP A 201 -7.40 -13.65 -13.99
CA TRP A 201 -7.55 -14.64 -12.90
C TRP A 201 -8.72 -15.59 -13.17
N LEU A 202 -9.91 -15.03 -13.34
CA LEU A 202 -11.14 -15.83 -13.50
C LEU A 202 -11.30 -16.37 -14.92
N LYS A 203 -10.58 -15.78 -15.90
CA LYS A 203 -10.68 -16.16 -17.35
C LYS A 203 -12.13 -16.13 -17.86
N LEU A 204 -12.91 -15.15 -17.38
CA LEU A 204 -14.32 -14.95 -17.65
C LEU A 204 -14.55 -14.07 -18.88
#